data_b57d749847133f27c445712ff2c83e3b
#
_entry.id   b57d749847133f27c445712ff2c83e3b
#
_cell.length_a   1.000
_cell.length_b   1.000
_cell.length_c   1.000
_cell.angle_alpha   90.00
_cell.angle_beta   90.00
_cell.angle_gamma   90.00
#
_symmetry.space_group_name_H-M   'P 1'
#
loop_
_entity.id
_entity.type
_entity.pdbx_description
1 polymer ?
#
loop_
_entity_poly.entity_id
_entity_poly.type
_entity_poly.pdbx_seq_one_letter_code
_entity_poly.pdbx_strand_id
1 'polypeptide(L)' 'MNQQEMIETILNYKDELQNDYNELCKAFGQQDPATKRNETKLVTLLILIDKLELDEN' A
#
# COMPACT_ATOMS: atom_id res chain seq x y z
N MET A 1 7.86 -6.60 -18.75
CA MET A 1 7.31 -5.32 -18.23
C MET A 1 8.35 -4.23 -18.37
N ASN A 2 7.99 -3.08 -18.92
CA ASN A 2 8.94 -1.97 -18.97
C ASN A 2 8.92 -1.21 -17.64
N GLN A 3 9.83 -0.25 -17.48
CA GLN A 3 9.99 0.49 -16.24
C GLN A 3 8.71 1.24 -15.86
N GLN A 4 8.05 1.85 -16.82
CA GLN A 4 6.83 2.60 -16.55
C GLN A 4 5.72 1.69 -16.03
N GLU A 5 5.56 0.52 -16.62
CA GLU A 5 4.55 -0.44 -16.19
C GLU A 5 4.85 -0.95 -14.78
N MET A 6 6.12 -1.14 -14.46
CA MET A 6 6.51 -1.57 -13.11
C MET A 6 6.15 -0.51 -12.08
N ILE A 7 6.44 0.75 -12.38
CA ILE A 7 6.12 1.87 -11.49
C ILE A 7 4.61 1.97 -11.27
N GLU A 8 3.85 1.89 -12.37
CA GLU A 8 2.39 1.96 -12.28
C GLU A 8 1.81 0.82 -11.45
N THR A 9 2.36 -0.39 -11.62
CA THR A 9 1.92 -1.55 -10.86
C THR A 9 2.15 -1.35 -9.36
N ILE A 10 3.32 -0.83 -9.00
CA ILE A 10 3.65 -0.57 -7.59
C ILE A 10 2.71 0.48 -7.00
N LEU A 11 2.49 1.58 -7.72
CA LEU A 11 1.64 2.66 -7.23
C LEU A 11 0.18 2.23 -7.15
N ASN A 12 -0.29 1.42 -8.10
CA ASN A 12 -1.64 0.89 -8.07
C ASN A 12 -1.83 -0.06 -6.89
N TYR A 13 -0.84 -0.87 -6.59
CA TYR A 13 -0.89 -1.78 -5.44
C TYR A 13 -0.93 -0.98 -4.14
N LYS A 14 -0.18 0.12 -4.06
CA LYS A 14 -0.24 1.01 -2.91
C LYS A 14 -1.66 1.52 -2.69
N ASP A 15 -2.32 1.95 -3.76
CA ASP A 15 -3.69 2.47 -3.68
C ASP A 15 -4.67 1.38 -3.23
N GLU A 16 -4.49 0.15 -3.74
CA GLU A 16 -5.31 -0.99 -3.31
C GLU A 16 -5.16 -1.25 -1.82
N LEU A 17 -3.93 -1.26 -1.32
CA LEU A 17 -3.68 -1.50 0.10
C LEU A 17 -4.25 -0.37 0.96
N GLN A 18 -4.18 0.87 0.48
CA GLN A 18 -4.76 2.00 1.20
C GLN A 18 -6.28 1.87 1.30
N ASN A 19 -6.92 1.53 0.20
CA ASN A 19 -8.36 1.32 0.19
C ASN A 19 -8.78 0.15 1.09
N ASP A 20 -8.03 -0.95 1.01
CA ASP A 20 -8.30 -2.12 1.85
C ASP A 20 -8.12 -1.77 3.33
N TYR A 21 -7.10 -0.99 3.67
CA TYR A 21 -6.90 -0.55 5.05
C TYR A 21 -8.10 0.24 5.55
N ASN A 22 -8.60 1.18 4.74
CA ASN A 22 -9.74 1.99 5.12
C ASN A 22 -10.98 1.12 5.37
N GLU A 23 -11.22 0.14 4.48
CA GLU A 23 -12.36 -0.77 4.62
C GLU A 23 -12.22 -1.68 5.84
N LEU A 24 -11.03 -2.18 6.10
CA LEU A 24 -10.78 -3.03 7.27
C LEU A 24 -10.95 -2.25 8.57
N CYS A 25 -10.51 -0.99 8.59
CA CYS A 25 -10.71 -0.13 9.76
C CYS A 25 -12.20 0.08 10.04
N LYS A 26 -12.99 0.29 9.00
CA LYS A 26 -14.43 0.48 9.15
C LYS A 26 -15.12 -0.79 9.63
N ALA A 27 -14.72 -1.93 9.10
CA ALA A 27 -15.38 -3.21 9.39
C ALA A 27 -14.94 -3.80 10.72
N PHE A 28 -13.67 -3.72 11.07
CA PHE A 28 -13.10 -4.45 12.19
C PHE A 28 -12.34 -3.58 13.19
N GLY A 29 -12.02 -2.34 12.82
CA GLY A 29 -11.23 -1.45 13.67
C GLY A 29 -9.72 -1.62 13.46
N GLN A 30 -8.97 -0.64 13.95
CA GLN A 30 -7.51 -0.58 13.75
C GLN A 30 -6.76 -1.68 14.47
N GLN A 31 -7.33 -2.22 15.55
CA GLN A 31 -6.63 -3.21 16.37
C GLN A 31 -6.84 -4.65 15.91
N ASP A 32 -7.71 -4.86 14.94
CA ASP A 32 -7.96 -6.20 14.42
C ASP A 32 -6.73 -6.75 13.71
N PRO A 33 -6.40 -8.05 13.90
CA PRO A 33 -5.22 -8.63 13.25
C PRO A 33 -5.20 -8.51 11.74
N ALA A 34 -6.36 -8.59 11.07
CA ALA A 34 -6.43 -8.44 9.62
C ALA A 34 -6.05 -7.02 9.21
N THR A 35 -6.53 -6.02 9.96
CA THR A 35 -6.19 -4.62 9.71
C THR A 35 -4.70 -4.39 9.93
N LYS A 36 -4.15 -4.97 10.99
CA LYS A 36 -2.71 -4.84 11.28
C LYS A 36 -1.85 -5.46 10.20
N ARG A 37 -2.23 -6.61 9.67
CA ARG A 37 -1.49 -7.25 8.57
C ARG A 37 -1.49 -6.37 7.32
N ASN A 38 -2.64 -5.79 7.00
CA ASN A 38 -2.74 -4.89 5.85
C ASN A 38 -1.89 -3.63 6.07
N GLU A 39 -1.94 -3.07 7.27
CA GLU A 39 -1.13 -1.90 7.63
C GLU A 39 0.35 -2.17 7.43
N THR A 40 0.83 -3.34 7.87
CA THR A 40 2.23 -3.72 7.72
C THR A 40 2.64 -3.77 6.25
N LYS A 41 1.79 -4.35 5.40
CA LYS A 41 2.06 -4.40 3.96
C LYS A 41 2.12 -3.00 3.36
N LEU A 42 1.17 -2.15 3.73
CA LEU A 42 1.11 -0.78 3.23
C LEU A 42 2.34 0.03 3.65
N VAL A 43 2.70 -0.03 4.92
CA VAL A 43 3.86 0.70 5.43
C VAL A 43 5.14 0.23 4.75
N THR A 44 5.30 -1.09 4.61
CA THR A 44 6.47 -1.66 3.94
C THR A 44 6.55 -1.17 2.49
N LEU A 45 5.42 -1.16 1.78
CA LEU A 45 5.40 -0.70 0.40
C LEU A 45 5.71 0.80 0.30
N LEU A 46 5.19 1.61 1.22
CA LEU A 46 5.47 3.04 1.24
C LEU A 46 6.96 3.31 1.47
N ILE A 47 7.59 2.53 2.34
CA ILE A 47 9.04 2.64 2.57
C ILE A 47 9.80 2.29 1.30
N LEU A 48 9.39 1.23 0.61
CA LEU A 48 10.03 0.82 -0.64
C LEU A 48 9.88 1.89 -1.72
N ILE A 49 8.71 2.46 -1.86
CA ILE A 49 8.45 3.54 -2.82
C ILE A 49 9.37 4.72 -2.53
N ASP A 50 9.51 5.08 -1.26
CA ASP A 50 10.39 6.18 -0.86
C ASP A 50 11.85 5.88 -1.20
N LYS A 51 12.32 4.66 -0.90
CA LYS A 51 13.70 4.27 -1.17
C LYS A 51 14.02 4.24 -2.66
N LEU A 52 13.04 3.90 -3.48
CA LEU A 52 13.20 3.85 -4.94
C LEU A 52 12.88 5.18 -5.60
N GLU A 53 12.45 6.16 -4.82
CA GLU A 53 12.07 7.50 -5.31
C GLU A 53 11.02 7.44 -6.42
N LEU A 54 10.00 6.61 -6.21
CA LEU A 54 8.92 6.41 -7.18
C LEU A 54 7.73 7.36 -6.96
N ASP A 55 7.97 8.51 -6.38
CA ASP A 55 6.92 9.49 -6.15
C ASP A 55 6.34 9.99 -7.47
N GLU A 56 5.05 10.34 -7.44
CA GLU A 56 4.33 10.80 -8.63
C GLU A 56 4.73 12.22 -9.06
N ASN A 57 5.57 12.87 -8.33
CA ASN A 57 6.01 14.23 -8.63
C ASN A 57 7.21 14.24 -9.58
#